data_3b8d08c647a20b7e59fec6bf38203e01
#
_entry.id   3b8d08c647a20b7e59fec6bf38203e01
#
_cell.length_a   1.000
_cell.length_b   1.000
_cell.length_c   1.000
_cell.angle_alpha   90.00
_cell.angle_beta   90.00
_cell.angle_gamma   90.00
#
_symmetry.space_group_name_H-M   'P 1'
#
loop_
_entity.id
_entity.type
_entity.pdbx_description
1 polymer ?
#
loop_
_entity_poly.entity_id
_entity_poly.type
_entity_poly.pdbx_seq_one_letter_code
_entity_poly.pdbx_strand_id
1 'polypeptide(L)'
;MYTTILVPIDLEEESLTQNALAHAVRLAKASEATLHLFHALPDASAFMSAYSFGIKEFENEAVVQANEKLKAIMAKIDLPPDRLDYSVSFGTPRDETLQLAEEMSADLIVVGSRRPNVKTYLLGSNAAAIVRYAKTSVLVIR
;
A
#
# COMPACT_ATOMS: atom_id res chain seq x y z
N MET A 1 19.67 7.04 5.47
CA MET A 1 18.66 7.52 6.43
C MET A 1 17.60 6.48 6.67
N TYR A 2 16.76 6.16 5.67
CA TYR A 2 15.77 5.06 5.82
C TYR A 2 16.36 3.74 5.41
N THR A 3 15.86 2.64 6.00
CA THR A 3 16.27 1.28 5.65
C THR A 3 15.13 0.48 5.01
N THR A 4 13.90 0.70 5.45
CA THR A 4 12.73 -0.04 4.98
C THR A 4 11.55 0.91 4.80
N ILE A 5 11.14 1.10 3.57
CA ILE A 5 10.04 2.00 3.19
C ILE A 5 8.85 1.16 2.75
N LEU A 6 7.69 1.40 3.37
CA LEU A 6 6.44 0.74 3.02
C LEU A 6 5.53 1.72 2.26
N VAL A 7 5.00 1.28 1.13
CA VAL A 7 4.08 2.07 0.32
C VAL A 7 2.79 1.29 0.11
N PRO A 8 1.70 1.66 0.78
CA PRO A 8 0.40 1.11 0.45
C PRO A 8 -0.05 1.62 -0.91
N ILE A 9 -0.49 0.70 -1.76
CA ILE A 9 -0.88 0.94 -3.14
C ILE A 9 -2.39 0.76 -3.26
N ASP A 10 -3.08 1.75 -3.82
CA ASP A 10 -4.46 1.61 -4.24
C ASP A 10 -4.47 1.30 -5.73
N LEU A 11 -4.75 0.05 -6.08
CA LEU A 11 -4.75 -0.41 -7.46
C LEU A 11 -5.91 0.17 -8.29
N GLU A 12 -6.92 0.74 -7.65
CA GLU A 12 -8.05 1.38 -8.31
C GLU A 12 -7.86 2.89 -8.51
N GLU A 13 -6.93 3.49 -7.79
CA GLU A 13 -6.62 4.92 -7.89
C GLU A 13 -5.16 5.15 -8.26
N GLU A 14 -4.82 4.86 -9.51
CA GLU A 14 -3.43 4.91 -10.00
C GLU A 14 -2.76 6.27 -9.83
N SER A 15 -3.50 7.37 -9.98
CA SER A 15 -2.90 8.71 -9.90
C SER A 15 -2.32 9.01 -8.50
N LEU A 16 -3.02 8.60 -7.45
CA LEU A 16 -2.53 8.74 -6.07
C LEU A 16 -1.32 7.86 -5.83
N THR A 17 -1.40 6.63 -6.30
CA THR A 17 -0.34 5.64 -6.20
C THR A 17 0.93 6.12 -6.90
N GLN A 18 0.82 6.64 -8.12
CA GLN A 18 1.99 7.07 -8.90
C GLN A 18 2.77 8.19 -8.21
N ASN A 19 2.09 9.18 -7.65
CA ASN A 19 2.76 10.26 -6.96
C ASN A 19 3.48 9.79 -5.70
N ALA A 20 2.80 9.03 -4.86
CA ALA A 20 3.39 8.48 -3.64
C ALA A 20 4.58 7.57 -3.98
N LEU A 21 4.41 6.73 -4.98
CA LEU A 21 5.45 5.78 -5.41
C LEU A 21 6.68 6.50 -5.95
N ALA A 22 6.49 7.55 -6.75
CA ALA A 22 7.61 8.34 -7.27
C ALA A 22 8.47 8.94 -6.15
N HIS A 23 7.83 9.46 -5.11
CA HIS A 23 8.53 9.97 -3.93
C HIS A 23 9.26 8.87 -3.16
N ALA A 24 8.58 7.74 -2.95
CA ALA A 24 9.16 6.60 -2.25
C ALA A 24 10.38 6.03 -2.97
N VAL A 25 10.31 5.91 -4.30
CA VAL A 25 11.44 5.44 -5.11
C VAL A 25 12.64 6.36 -4.99
N ARG A 26 12.42 7.68 -5.04
CA ARG A 26 13.52 8.66 -4.86
C ARG A 26 14.17 8.54 -3.49
N LEU A 27 13.36 8.40 -2.44
CA LEU A 27 13.86 8.22 -1.08
C LEU A 27 14.60 6.91 -0.93
N ALA A 28 14.07 5.82 -1.49
CA ALA A 28 14.73 4.52 -1.46
C ALA A 28 16.08 4.55 -2.16
N LYS A 29 16.18 5.23 -3.31
CA LYS A 29 17.47 5.42 -4.01
C LYS A 29 18.47 6.21 -3.17
N ALA A 30 18.03 7.33 -2.61
CA ALA A 30 18.90 8.20 -1.83
C ALA A 30 19.39 7.56 -0.52
N SER A 31 18.58 6.70 0.09
CA SER A 31 18.87 6.05 1.36
C SER A 31 19.43 4.64 1.21
N GLU A 32 19.47 4.09 0.00
CA GLU A 32 19.75 2.68 -0.28
C GLU A 32 18.78 1.74 0.46
N ALA A 33 17.54 2.20 0.66
CA ALA A 33 16.52 1.48 1.39
C ALA A 33 15.86 0.39 0.54
N THR A 34 15.27 -0.58 1.22
CA THR A 34 14.33 -1.53 0.61
C THR A 34 12.97 -0.86 0.50
N LEU A 35 12.33 -1.02 -0.64
CA LEU A 35 11.00 -0.53 -0.91
C LEU A 35 10.02 -1.71 -0.97
N HIS A 36 8.97 -1.66 -0.16
CA HIS A 36 7.94 -2.69 -0.13
C HIS A 36 6.60 -2.09 -0.55
N LEU A 37 6.02 -2.62 -1.62
CA LEU A 37 4.69 -2.26 -2.09
C LEU A 37 3.66 -3.17 -1.42
N PHE A 38 2.56 -2.59 -0.99
CA PHE A 38 1.54 -3.36 -0.28
C PHE A 38 0.15 -3.01 -0.80
N HIS A 39 -0.68 -4.02 -1.04
CA HIS A 39 -2.09 -3.83 -1.37
C HIS A 39 -2.99 -4.64 -0.44
N ALA A 40 -4.00 -3.98 0.12
CA ALA A 40 -5.03 -4.62 0.91
C ALA A 40 -6.25 -4.94 0.04
N LEU A 41 -6.65 -6.19 0.05
CA LEU A 41 -7.87 -6.64 -0.61
C LEU A 41 -9.03 -6.63 0.38
N PRO A 42 -10.25 -6.28 -0.07
CA PRO A 42 -11.42 -6.37 0.79
C PRO A 42 -11.64 -7.80 1.28
N ASP A 43 -11.97 -7.94 2.55
CA ASP A 43 -12.38 -9.23 3.09
C ASP A 43 -13.79 -9.55 2.62
N ALA A 44 -13.91 -10.50 1.71
CA ALA A 44 -15.18 -10.89 1.12
C ALA A 44 -16.03 -11.83 2.01
N SER A 45 -15.46 -12.37 3.08
CA SER A 45 -16.13 -13.35 3.91
C SER A 45 -17.42 -12.81 4.57
N ALA A 46 -17.43 -11.54 4.96
CA ALA A 46 -18.59 -10.89 5.56
C ALA A 46 -19.75 -10.70 4.56
N PHE A 47 -19.46 -10.60 3.27
CA PHE A 47 -20.45 -10.34 2.23
C PHE A 47 -20.96 -11.63 1.58
N MET A 48 -20.19 -12.70 1.65
CA MET A 48 -20.44 -13.93 0.91
C MET A 48 -20.71 -15.14 1.82
N SER A 49 -21.05 -14.91 3.08
CA SER A 49 -21.29 -15.99 4.06
C SER A 49 -22.41 -16.95 3.63
N ALA A 50 -23.35 -16.52 2.81
CA ALA A 50 -24.42 -17.36 2.25
C ALA A 50 -23.99 -18.16 0.99
N TYR A 51 -22.83 -17.87 0.44
CA TYR A 51 -22.33 -18.47 -0.81
C TYR A 51 -20.94 -19.06 -0.61
N SER A 52 -20.79 -19.96 0.35
CA SER A 52 -19.50 -20.47 0.81
C SER A 52 -18.63 -21.14 -0.28
N PHE A 53 -19.21 -21.58 -1.39
CA PHE A 53 -18.47 -22.25 -2.46
C PHE A 53 -17.65 -21.30 -3.35
N GLY A 54 -18.01 -20.02 -3.43
CA GLY A 54 -17.34 -19.04 -4.29
C GLY A 54 -16.31 -18.17 -3.60
N ILE A 55 -16.30 -18.12 -2.26
CA ILE A 55 -15.46 -17.18 -1.51
C ILE A 55 -13.98 -17.43 -1.73
N LYS A 56 -13.54 -18.67 -1.55
CA LYS A 56 -12.12 -19.01 -1.65
C LYS A 56 -11.59 -18.86 -3.07
N GLU A 57 -12.40 -19.22 -4.06
CA GLU A 57 -12.06 -19.06 -5.48
C GLU A 57 -12.00 -17.57 -5.85
N PHE A 58 -12.96 -16.79 -5.38
CA PHE A 58 -12.98 -15.33 -5.57
C PHE A 58 -11.75 -14.68 -4.94
N GLU A 59 -11.40 -15.04 -3.71
CA GLU A 59 -10.22 -14.54 -3.02
C GLU A 59 -8.93 -14.91 -3.77
N ASN A 60 -8.81 -16.16 -4.22
CA ASN A 60 -7.65 -16.62 -4.99
C ASN A 60 -7.51 -15.85 -6.30
N GLU A 61 -8.59 -15.62 -7.01
CA GLU A 61 -8.58 -14.84 -8.25
C GLU A 61 -8.19 -13.37 -7.97
N ALA A 62 -8.73 -12.78 -6.92
CA ALA A 62 -8.40 -11.42 -6.52
C ALA A 62 -6.90 -11.27 -6.18
N VAL A 63 -6.33 -12.26 -5.49
CA VAL A 63 -4.89 -12.27 -5.19
C VAL A 63 -4.06 -12.39 -6.46
N VAL A 64 -4.43 -13.27 -7.38
CA VAL A 64 -3.73 -13.43 -8.67
C VAL A 64 -3.73 -12.13 -9.44
N GLN A 65 -4.88 -11.48 -9.56
CA GLN A 65 -5.00 -10.20 -10.28
C GLN A 65 -4.19 -9.08 -9.60
N ALA A 66 -4.25 -8.99 -8.29
CA ALA A 66 -3.48 -8.00 -7.53
C ALA A 66 -1.97 -8.22 -7.70
N ASN A 67 -1.52 -9.46 -7.63
CA ASN A 67 -0.12 -9.81 -7.85
C ASN A 67 0.35 -9.42 -9.24
N GLU A 68 -0.44 -9.68 -10.27
CA GLU A 68 -0.09 -9.29 -11.64
C GLU A 68 0.04 -7.78 -11.80
N LYS A 69 -0.90 -7.03 -11.23
CA LYS A 69 -0.86 -5.55 -11.26
C LYS A 69 0.34 -5.00 -10.50
N LEU A 70 0.65 -5.54 -9.32
CA LEU A 70 1.80 -5.12 -8.55
C LEU A 70 3.12 -5.45 -9.25
N LYS A 71 3.23 -6.61 -9.86
CA LYS A 71 4.40 -6.97 -10.67
C LYS A 71 4.59 -6.04 -11.85
N ALA A 72 3.51 -5.63 -12.51
CA ALA A 72 3.56 -4.66 -13.60
C ALA A 72 4.05 -3.28 -13.12
N ILE A 73 3.63 -2.85 -11.94
CA ILE A 73 4.12 -1.62 -11.32
C ILE A 73 5.61 -1.74 -10.99
N MET A 74 6.00 -2.86 -10.36
CA MET A 74 7.39 -3.12 -10.00
C MET A 74 8.33 -3.13 -11.19
N ALA A 75 7.88 -3.65 -12.32
CA ALA A 75 8.68 -3.70 -13.55
C ALA A 75 9.10 -2.32 -14.05
N LYS A 76 8.38 -1.28 -13.69
CA LYS A 76 8.68 0.11 -14.06
C LYS A 76 9.54 0.85 -13.03
N ILE A 77 9.83 0.22 -11.90
CA ILE A 77 10.60 0.82 -10.82
C ILE A 77 12.09 0.53 -11.04
N ASP A 78 12.88 1.60 -11.05
CA ASP A 78 14.33 1.53 -11.20
C ASP A 78 14.99 1.36 -9.83
N LEU A 79 14.90 0.16 -9.26
CA LEU A 79 15.59 -0.28 -8.05
C LEU A 79 16.12 -1.69 -8.27
N PRO A 80 17.23 -2.07 -7.60
CA PRO A 80 17.70 -3.46 -7.66
C PRO A 80 16.64 -4.44 -7.16
N PRO A 81 16.51 -5.63 -7.76
CA PRO A 81 15.48 -6.60 -7.36
C PRO A 81 15.55 -7.03 -5.89
N ASP A 82 16.74 -7.02 -5.30
CA ASP A 82 16.94 -7.36 -3.89
C ASP A 82 16.48 -6.25 -2.92
N ARG A 83 16.18 -5.07 -3.45
CA ARG A 83 15.65 -3.93 -2.66
C ARG A 83 14.21 -3.57 -3.01
N LEU A 84 13.52 -4.42 -3.73
CA LEU A 84 12.13 -4.20 -4.14
C LEU A 84 11.31 -5.46 -3.89
N ASP A 85 10.23 -5.32 -3.15
CA ASP A 85 9.34 -6.43 -2.80
C ASP A 85 7.89 -5.97 -2.74
N TYR A 86 6.97 -6.89 -2.64
CA TYR A 86 5.55 -6.58 -2.49
C TYR A 86 4.82 -7.67 -1.70
N SER A 87 3.67 -7.31 -1.17
CA SER A 87 2.75 -8.27 -0.56
C SER A 87 1.30 -7.82 -0.71
N VAL A 88 0.40 -8.77 -0.53
CA VAL A 88 -1.04 -8.58 -0.57
C VAL A 88 -1.64 -9.26 0.66
N SER A 89 -2.60 -8.62 1.32
CA SER A 89 -3.36 -9.25 2.38
C SER A 89 -4.83 -8.81 2.33
N PHE A 90 -5.68 -9.55 3.02
CA PHE A 90 -7.11 -9.22 3.14
C PHE A 90 -7.35 -8.41 4.40
N GLY A 91 -8.13 -7.36 4.28
CA GLY A 91 -8.47 -6.48 5.39
C GLY A 91 -8.64 -5.03 4.94
N THR A 92 -8.72 -4.12 5.91
CA THR A 92 -8.79 -2.70 5.60
C THR A 92 -7.39 -2.16 5.28
N PRO A 93 -7.26 -1.26 4.30
CA PRO A 93 -5.94 -0.71 3.95
C PRO A 93 -5.20 -0.11 5.14
N ARG A 94 -5.90 0.63 6.00
CA ARG A 94 -5.28 1.27 7.18
C ARG A 94 -4.76 0.26 8.19
N ASP A 95 -5.58 -0.73 8.56
CA ASP A 95 -5.21 -1.69 9.60
C ASP A 95 -4.09 -2.62 9.12
N GLU A 96 -4.21 -3.12 7.89
CA GLU A 96 -3.21 -4.01 7.31
C GLU A 96 -1.88 -3.30 7.06
N THR A 97 -1.91 -2.05 6.65
CA THR A 97 -0.69 -1.24 6.48
C THR A 97 0.01 -1.02 7.82
N LEU A 98 -0.73 -0.65 8.86
CA LEU A 98 -0.17 -0.44 10.19
C LEU A 98 0.43 -1.73 10.76
N GLN A 99 -0.26 -2.84 10.61
CA GLN A 99 0.22 -4.14 11.06
C GLN A 99 1.50 -4.55 10.32
N LEU A 100 1.49 -4.45 9.01
CA LEU A 100 2.65 -4.80 8.19
C LEU A 100 3.86 -3.92 8.50
N ALA A 101 3.65 -2.63 8.71
CA ALA A 101 4.72 -1.71 9.08
C ALA A 101 5.43 -2.14 10.37
N GLU A 102 4.66 -2.62 11.36
CA GLU A 102 5.24 -3.15 12.60
C GLU A 102 5.97 -4.48 12.36
N GLU A 103 5.34 -5.41 11.65
CA GLU A 103 5.91 -6.73 11.38
C GLU A 103 7.24 -6.66 10.63
N MET A 104 7.35 -5.76 9.66
CA MET A 104 8.58 -5.62 8.87
C MET A 104 9.55 -4.58 9.42
N SER A 105 9.23 -3.96 10.55
CA SER A 105 10.02 -2.87 11.13
C SER A 105 10.30 -1.74 10.13
N ALA A 106 9.27 -1.34 9.40
CA ALA A 106 9.38 -0.21 8.47
C ALA A 106 9.71 1.07 9.23
N ASP A 107 10.63 1.85 8.71
CA ASP A 107 11.00 3.14 9.31
C ASP A 107 10.43 4.35 8.57
N LEU A 108 9.72 4.10 7.46
CA LEU A 108 8.94 5.11 6.77
C LEU A 108 7.74 4.46 6.06
N ILE A 109 6.57 5.08 6.18
CA ILE A 109 5.39 4.79 5.36
C ILE A 109 5.16 5.99 4.45
N VAL A 110 5.02 5.75 3.14
CA VAL A 110 4.70 6.81 2.17
C VAL A 110 3.29 6.57 1.65
N VAL A 111 2.39 7.52 1.91
CA VAL A 111 0.98 7.40 1.52
C VAL A 111 0.58 8.54 0.60
N GLY A 112 -0.26 8.23 -0.39
CA GLY A 112 -0.95 9.23 -1.17
C GLY A 112 -2.18 9.73 -0.43
N SER A 113 -2.43 11.03 -0.47
CA SER A 113 -3.67 11.59 0.03
C SER A 113 -4.55 12.01 -1.15
N ARG A 114 -5.85 11.84 -1.01
CA ARG A 114 -6.79 12.36 -1.99
C ARG A 114 -6.66 13.88 -2.05
N ARG A 115 -6.66 14.43 -3.27
CA ARG A 115 -6.65 15.89 -3.43
C ARG A 115 -7.86 16.46 -2.70
N PRO A 116 -7.68 17.43 -1.79
CA PRO A 116 -8.81 18.10 -1.20
C PRO A 116 -9.59 18.78 -2.31
N ASN A 117 -10.87 18.47 -2.43
CA ASN A 117 -11.73 19.28 -3.26
C ASN A 117 -11.99 20.61 -2.53
N VAL A 118 -12.62 21.57 -3.21
CA VAL A 118 -12.87 22.93 -2.67
C VAL A 118 -13.62 22.93 -1.32
N LYS A 119 -14.18 21.78 -0.93
CA LYS A 119 -15.00 21.64 0.28
C LYS A 119 -14.34 20.88 1.42
N THR A 120 -13.23 20.17 1.18
CA THR A 120 -12.58 19.35 2.23
C THR A 120 -11.08 19.51 2.21
N TYR A 121 -10.53 19.96 3.33
CA TYR A 121 -9.09 19.99 3.57
C TYR A 121 -8.60 18.69 4.24
N LEU A 122 -9.45 17.66 4.25
CA LEU A 122 -9.19 16.43 4.99
C LEU A 122 -8.33 15.48 4.17
N LEU A 123 -7.42 14.83 4.86
CA LEU A 123 -6.75 13.63 4.34
C LEU A 123 -7.80 12.55 4.07
N GLY A 124 -7.57 11.69 3.09
CA GLY A 124 -8.41 10.49 2.93
C GLY A 124 -8.43 9.69 4.23
N SER A 125 -9.51 8.95 4.49
CA SER A 125 -9.70 8.23 5.75
C SER A 125 -8.57 7.26 6.08
N ASN A 126 -8.02 6.56 5.09
CA ASN A 126 -6.90 5.65 5.28
C ASN A 126 -5.61 6.40 5.61
N ALA A 127 -5.29 7.46 4.88
CA ALA A 127 -4.11 8.27 5.15
C ALA A 127 -4.19 8.92 6.53
N ALA A 128 -5.34 9.46 6.92
CA ALA A 128 -5.55 10.06 8.22
C ALA A 128 -5.34 9.04 9.36
N ALA A 129 -5.87 7.83 9.21
CA ALA A 129 -5.70 6.77 10.21
C ALA A 129 -4.24 6.32 10.31
N ILE A 130 -3.56 6.18 9.19
CA ILE A 130 -2.14 5.81 9.18
C ILE A 130 -1.30 6.88 9.89
N VAL A 131 -1.52 8.15 9.58
CA VAL A 131 -0.82 9.26 10.25
C VAL A 131 -1.06 9.24 11.76
N ARG A 132 -2.30 8.98 12.17
CA ARG A 132 -2.68 9.02 13.58
C ARG A 132 -2.10 7.85 14.38
N TYR A 133 -2.09 6.66 13.82
CA TYR A 133 -1.79 5.44 14.57
C TYR A 133 -0.43 4.80 14.27
N ALA A 134 0.27 5.24 13.24
CA ALA A 134 1.58 4.71 12.94
C ALA A 134 2.58 5.02 14.05
N LYS A 135 3.43 4.03 14.36
CA LYS A 135 4.53 4.19 15.31
C LYS A 135 5.83 4.59 14.62
N THR A 136 5.78 4.76 13.32
CA THR A 136 6.92 5.18 12.50
C THR A 136 6.60 6.47 11.75
N SER A 137 7.60 7.05 11.10
CA SER A 137 7.42 8.25 10.27
C SER A 137 6.47 7.98 9.11
N VAL A 138 5.63 8.96 8.81
CA VAL A 138 4.70 8.89 7.68
C VAL A 138 4.89 10.13 6.81
N LEU A 139 5.14 9.90 5.53
CA LEU A 139 5.18 10.95 4.52
C LEU A 139 3.88 10.90 3.72
N VAL A 140 3.16 12.00 3.75
CA VAL A 140 1.89 12.14 3.02
C VAL A 140 2.13 12.94 1.76
N ILE A 141 1.84 12.34 0.59
CA ILE A 141 1.97 12.98 -0.71
C ILE A 141 0.60 13.47 -1.16
N ARG A 142 0.50 14.75 -1.40
CA ARG A 142 -0.73 15.41 -1.84
C ARG A 142 -0.80 15.53 -3.36
#